data_158ba0418f283479207ba1536f741991
#
_entry.id   158ba0418f283479207ba1536f741991
#
_cell.length_a   1.000
_cell.length_b   1.000
_cell.length_c   1.000
_cell.angle_alpha   90.00
_cell.angle_beta   90.00
_cell.angle_gamma   90.00
#
_symmetry.space_group_name_H-M   'P 1'
#
loop_
_entity.id
_entity.type
_entity.pdbx_description
1 polymer ?
#
loop_
_entity_poly.entity_id
_entity_poly.type
_entity_poly.pdbx_seq_one_letter_code
_entity_poly.pdbx_strand_id
1 'polypeptide(L)'
;MKALVFQAITAVAVPYTAFAQPTDYRVTESTQACERWDMVHASVEKAKRGAALNLGCAPVPKDREVRLIQRKRDLSQVDFCTNDGCLRRWLLTSVLGPEGL
;
A
#
# COMPACT_ATOMS: atom_id res chain seq x y z
N MET A 1 5.21 -35.47 27.37
CA MET A 1 5.19 -35.10 27.48
C MET A 1 5.53 -34.18 27.29
N LYS A 2 5.63 -33.67 27.17
CA LYS A 2 5.89 -32.77 27.17
C LYS A 2 6.30 -32.13 26.21
N ALA A 3 6.90 -32.21 25.75
CA ALA A 3 7.48 -31.50 24.89
C ALA A 3 6.75 -30.97 23.91
N LEU A 4 6.00 -31.50 23.55
CA LEU A 4 5.43 -31.07 22.73
C LEU A 4 4.82 -29.97 22.60
N VAL A 5 4.43 -29.72 23.27
CA VAL A 5 3.79 -28.63 23.45
C VAL A 5 4.37 -27.47 22.95
N PHE A 6 5.55 -27.38 22.95
CA PHE A 6 6.19 -26.23 22.60
C PHE A 6 6.08 -25.86 21.27
N GLN A 7 5.87 -26.70 20.44
CA GLN A 7 5.84 -26.44 19.10
C GLN A 7 4.78 -25.50 18.78
N ALA A 8 3.71 -25.66 19.37
CA ALA A 8 2.62 -24.78 19.10
C ALA A 8 2.97 -23.38 19.43
N ILE A 9 3.70 -23.24 20.45
CA ILE A 9 4.07 -21.94 20.89
C ILE A 9 4.91 -21.27 19.86
N THR A 10 5.76 -22.01 19.25
CA THR A 10 6.60 -21.44 18.25
C THR A 10 5.80 -20.81 17.15
N ALA A 11 4.73 -21.42 16.79
CA ALA A 11 3.92 -20.91 15.73
C ALA A 11 3.33 -19.56 16.09
N VAL A 12 3.11 -19.32 17.33
CA VAL A 12 2.51 -18.09 17.75
C VAL A 12 3.38 -16.89 17.38
N ALA A 13 4.65 -17.08 17.28
CA ALA A 13 5.52 -15.98 16.97
C ALA A 13 5.37 -15.48 15.54
N VAL A 14 4.84 -16.30 14.68
CA VAL A 14 4.74 -15.93 13.30
C VAL A 14 3.93 -14.67 13.03
N PRO A 15 2.81 -14.45 13.67
CA PRO A 15 2.03 -13.25 13.40
C PRO A 15 2.78 -11.97 13.64
N TYR A 16 3.66 -11.97 14.60
CA TYR A 16 4.40 -10.77 14.86
C TYR A 16 5.34 -10.46 13.73
N THR A 17 5.89 -11.47 13.14
CA THR A 17 6.78 -11.25 12.03
C THR A 17 6.05 -10.57 10.88
N ALA A 18 4.80 -10.88 10.71
CA ALA A 18 4.03 -10.28 9.64
C ALA A 18 3.95 -8.78 9.76
N PHE A 19 3.89 -8.26 10.98
CA PHE A 19 3.82 -6.82 11.13
C PHE A 19 5.14 -6.16 10.84
N ALA A 20 6.22 -6.90 10.91
CA ALA A 20 7.52 -6.36 10.67
C ALA A 20 8.01 -6.57 9.25
N GLN A 21 7.18 -7.12 8.38
CA GLN A 21 7.60 -7.38 7.02
C GLN A 21 7.90 -6.09 6.29
N PRO A 22 8.94 -6.08 5.47
CA PRO A 22 9.27 -4.90 4.71
C PRO A 22 8.22 -4.66 3.64
N THR A 23 8.19 -3.44 3.13
CA THR A 23 7.30 -3.09 2.04
C THR A 23 7.83 -3.70 0.75
N ASP A 24 6.93 -3.92 -0.20
CA ASP A 24 7.28 -4.56 -1.46
C ASP A 24 7.74 -3.58 -2.51
N TYR A 25 7.22 -2.36 -2.48
CA TYR A 25 7.38 -1.42 -3.58
C TYR A 25 7.56 0.00 -3.07
N ARG A 26 7.98 0.86 -3.97
CA ARG A 26 8.15 2.27 -3.68
C ARG A 26 7.46 3.06 -4.78
N VAL A 27 6.82 4.15 -4.41
CA VAL A 27 6.15 5.01 -5.38
C VAL A 27 7.22 5.79 -6.14
N THR A 28 7.19 5.71 -7.47
CA THR A 28 8.23 6.30 -8.30
C THR A 28 7.96 7.76 -8.67
N GLU A 29 6.73 8.21 -8.52
CA GLU A 29 6.38 9.60 -8.73
C GLU A 29 5.14 9.92 -7.93
N SER A 30 4.98 11.17 -7.55
CA SER A 30 3.81 11.57 -6.76
C SER A 30 2.53 11.22 -7.49
N THR A 31 1.57 10.69 -6.79
CA THR A 31 0.34 10.21 -7.40
C THR A 31 -0.83 10.37 -6.44
N GLN A 32 -2.00 9.95 -6.88
CA GLN A 32 -3.22 9.94 -6.07
C GLN A 32 -3.59 8.50 -5.76
N ALA A 33 -4.01 8.26 -4.54
CA ALA A 33 -4.48 6.94 -4.13
C ALA A 33 -5.87 7.08 -3.54
N CYS A 34 -6.78 6.21 -3.96
CA CYS A 34 -8.20 6.33 -3.65
C CYS A 34 -8.73 5.11 -2.93
N GLU A 35 -9.77 5.30 -2.13
CA GLU A 35 -10.42 4.19 -1.46
C GLU A 35 -11.10 3.27 -2.45
N ARG A 36 -11.60 3.84 -3.56
CA ARG A 36 -12.27 3.06 -4.59
C ARG A 36 -11.42 3.01 -5.84
N TRP A 37 -11.35 1.82 -6.42
CA TRP A 37 -10.52 1.62 -7.60
C TRP A 37 -11.01 2.43 -8.81
N ASP A 38 -12.32 2.66 -8.89
CA ASP A 38 -12.88 3.33 -10.06
C ASP A 38 -12.69 4.85 -10.02
N MET A 39 -12.08 5.39 -8.97
CA MET A 39 -11.84 6.82 -8.87
C MET A 39 -10.39 7.20 -9.20
N VAL A 40 -9.50 6.23 -9.34
CA VAL A 40 -8.08 6.52 -9.45
C VAL A 40 -7.74 7.34 -10.69
N HIS A 41 -8.19 6.90 -11.86
CA HIS A 41 -7.85 7.62 -13.09
C HIS A 41 -8.37 9.05 -13.08
N ALA A 42 -9.59 9.24 -12.63
CA ALA A 42 -10.16 10.58 -12.58
C ALA A 42 -9.40 11.48 -11.62
N SER A 43 -8.99 10.92 -10.47
CA SER A 43 -8.28 11.70 -9.48
C SER A 43 -6.89 12.10 -9.98
N VAL A 44 -6.21 11.19 -10.67
CA VAL A 44 -4.90 11.49 -11.23
C VAL A 44 -5.00 12.60 -12.26
N GLU A 45 -6.03 12.54 -13.13
CA GLU A 45 -6.20 13.56 -14.14
C GLU A 45 -6.53 14.92 -13.55
N LYS A 46 -7.35 14.93 -12.51
CA LYS A 46 -7.68 16.19 -11.85
C LYS A 46 -6.44 16.79 -11.20
N ALA A 47 -5.62 15.96 -10.57
CA ALA A 47 -4.41 16.46 -9.91
C ALA A 47 -3.44 17.06 -10.91
N LYS A 48 -3.34 16.48 -12.11
CA LYS A 48 -2.47 17.02 -13.15
C LYS A 48 -2.93 18.40 -13.61
N ARG A 49 -4.20 18.65 -13.54
CA ARG A 49 -4.75 19.94 -13.96
C ARG A 49 -4.85 20.93 -12.79
N GLY A 50 -4.38 20.55 -11.62
CA GLY A 50 -4.46 21.41 -10.45
C GLY A 50 -5.87 21.52 -9.88
N ALA A 51 -6.77 20.63 -10.25
CA ALA A 51 -8.13 20.66 -9.75
C ALA A 51 -8.22 20.06 -8.36
N ALA A 52 -9.35 20.29 -7.69
CA ALA A 52 -9.56 19.74 -6.36
C ALA A 52 -9.59 18.24 -6.42
N LEU A 53 -9.10 17.60 -5.36
CA LEU A 53 -9.07 16.15 -5.27
C LEU A 53 -10.46 15.58 -5.05
N ASN A 54 -10.66 14.36 -5.50
CA ASN A 54 -11.91 13.66 -5.25
C ASN A 54 -11.97 13.24 -3.79
N LEU A 55 -13.18 13.18 -3.28
CA LEU A 55 -13.38 12.67 -1.94
C LEU A 55 -12.96 11.22 -1.91
N GLY A 56 -12.27 10.84 -0.87
CA GLY A 56 -11.78 9.47 -0.74
C GLY A 56 -10.44 9.22 -1.42
N CYS A 57 -9.83 10.25 -2.00
CA CYS A 57 -8.51 10.14 -2.59
C CYS A 57 -7.55 11.06 -1.85
N ALA A 58 -6.29 10.67 -1.81
CA ALA A 58 -5.26 11.43 -1.13
C ALA A 58 -3.97 11.38 -1.92
N PRO A 59 -3.12 12.41 -1.81
CA PRO A 59 -1.85 12.39 -2.50
C PRO A 59 -0.87 11.44 -1.81
N VAL A 60 -0.06 10.77 -2.61
CA VAL A 60 0.99 9.90 -2.11
C VAL A 60 2.29 10.40 -2.72
N PRO A 61 3.25 10.79 -1.89
CA PRO A 61 4.49 11.37 -2.41
C PRO A 61 5.41 10.33 -3.02
N LYS A 62 6.27 10.80 -3.89
CA LYS A 62 7.33 9.98 -4.44
C LYS A 62 8.15 9.39 -3.30
N ASP A 63 8.61 8.19 -3.50
CA ASP A 63 9.46 7.45 -2.56
C ASP A 63 8.74 6.86 -1.35
N ARG A 64 7.42 6.99 -1.30
CA ARG A 64 6.66 6.34 -0.24
C ARG A 64 6.74 4.83 -0.41
N GLU A 65 7.07 4.14 0.65
CA GLU A 65 7.12 2.68 0.65
C GLU A 65 5.72 2.13 0.87
N VAL A 66 5.34 1.14 0.08
CA VAL A 66 4.01 0.56 0.15
C VAL A 66 4.10 -0.95 0.05
N ARG A 67 3.08 -1.63 0.56
CA ARG A 67 2.99 -3.07 0.45
C ARG A 67 1.85 -3.41 -0.49
N LEU A 68 2.13 -4.23 -1.50
CA LEU A 68 1.13 -4.62 -2.49
C LEU A 68 0.17 -5.63 -1.88
N ILE A 69 -1.12 -5.38 -2.02
CA ILE A 69 -2.16 -6.29 -1.55
C ILE A 69 -2.73 -7.07 -2.72
N GLN A 70 -3.10 -6.39 -3.79
CA GLN A 70 -3.65 -7.06 -4.97
C GLN A 70 -3.59 -6.13 -6.16
N ARG A 71 -3.73 -6.71 -7.33
CA ARG A 71 -3.77 -5.94 -8.58
C ARG A 71 -5.10 -6.16 -9.27
N LYS A 72 -5.54 -5.13 -10.00
CA LYS A 72 -6.74 -5.19 -10.79
C LYS A 72 -6.51 -4.35 -12.03
N ARG A 73 -6.24 -5.01 -13.16
CA ARG A 73 -5.90 -4.32 -14.41
C ARG A 73 -4.67 -3.46 -14.21
N ASP A 74 -4.75 -2.17 -14.49
CA ASP A 74 -3.63 -1.25 -14.35
C ASP A 74 -3.57 -0.59 -12.97
N LEU A 75 -4.34 -1.11 -12.02
CA LEU A 75 -4.40 -0.56 -10.67
C LEU A 75 -3.85 -1.56 -9.66
N SER A 76 -3.31 -1.04 -8.58
CA SER A 76 -2.81 -1.86 -7.48
C SER A 76 -3.39 -1.33 -6.17
N GLN A 77 -3.81 -2.25 -5.33
CA GLN A 77 -4.22 -1.88 -3.98
C GLN A 77 -3.03 -2.07 -3.08
N VAL A 78 -2.72 -1.07 -2.30
CA VAL A 78 -1.53 -1.09 -1.45
C VAL A 78 -1.88 -0.62 -0.04
N ASP A 79 -1.04 -1.04 0.90
CA ASP A 79 -1.09 -0.53 2.26
C ASP A 79 0.12 0.34 2.48
N PHE A 80 -0.07 1.47 3.12
CA PHE A 80 1.04 2.34 3.53
C PHE A 80 0.64 3.10 4.78
N CYS A 81 1.63 3.55 5.52
CA CYS A 81 1.39 4.20 6.80
C CYS A 81 1.84 5.64 6.75
N THR A 82 1.07 6.49 7.40
CA THR A 82 1.37 7.91 7.56
C THR A 82 1.40 8.20 9.05
N ASN A 83 1.63 9.45 9.41
CA ASN A 83 1.60 9.84 10.82
C ASN A 83 0.24 9.61 11.45
N ASP A 84 -0.81 9.58 10.64
CA ASP A 84 -2.17 9.41 11.13
C ASP A 84 -2.64 7.97 11.14
N GLY A 85 -1.79 7.03 10.76
CA GLY A 85 -2.14 5.62 10.74
C GLY A 85 -1.89 5.01 9.38
N CYS A 86 -2.32 3.77 9.23
CA CYS A 86 -2.10 3.03 8.00
C CYS A 86 -3.36 3.03 7.15
N LEU A 87 -3.18 3.13 5.86
CA LEU A 87 -4.27 3.25 4.90
C LEU A 87 -4.16 2.17 3.84
N ARG A 88 -5.31 1.74 3.33
CA ARG A 88 -5.37 0.82 2.20
C ARG A 88 -6.06 1.55 1.06
N ARG A 89 -5.34 1.71 -0.05
CA ARG A 89 -5.81 2.52 -1.15
C ARG A 89 -5.41 1.93 -2.49
N TRP A 90 -6.10 2.35 -3.54
CA TRP A 90 -5.80 1.95 -4.91
C TRP A 90 -5.02 3.06 -5.60
N LEU A 91 -4.03 2.67 -6.40
CA LEU A 91 -3.28 3.64 -7.20
C LEU A 91 -2.87 2.99 -8.52
N LEU A 92 -2.24 3.76 -9.41
CA LEU A 92 -1.82 3.23 -10.70
C LEU A 92 -0.62 2.32 -10.50
N THR A 93 -0.67 1.14 -11.11
CA THR A 93 0.44 0.20 -11.01
C THR A 93 1.71 0.79 -11.62
N SER A 94 1.55 1.67 -12.62
CA SER A 94 2.70 2.24 -13.31
C SER A 94 3.58 3.12 -12.44
N VAL A 95 3.08 3.55 -11.28
CA VAL A 95 3.89 4.37 -10.38
C VAL A 95 4.59 3.54 -9.31
N LEU A 96 4.51 2.23 -9.38
CA LEU A 96 5.17 1.37 -8.39
C LEU A 96 6.48 0.85 -8.94
N GLY A 97 7.53 1.01 -8.18
CA GLY A 97 8.83 0.44 -8.49
C GLY A 97 9.26 -0.49 -7.39
N PRO A 98 10.11 -1.46 -7.69
CA PRO A 98 10.55 -2.40 -6.66
C PRO A 98 11.31 -1.70 -5.55
N GLU A 99 11.10 -2.18 -4.34
CA GLU A 99 11.82 -1.65 -3.20
C GLU A 99 13.28 -2.04 -3.32
N GLY A 100 14.16 -1.12 -3.03
CA GLY A 100 15.59 -1.44 -3.01
C GLY A 100 16.32 -1.32 -4.33
N LEU A 101 15.69 -0.82 -5.36
CA LEU A 101 16.37 -0.63 -6.63
C LEU A 101 16.98 0.75 -6.76
#